data_be4c7d487e676e4fdac39330565a9bee
#
_entry.id   be4c7d487e676e4fdac39330565a9bee
#
_cell.length_a   1.000
_cell.length_b   1.000
_cell.length_c   1.000
_cell.angle_alpha   90.00
_cell.angle_beta   90.00
_cell.angle_gamma   90.00
#
_symmetry.space_group_name_H-M   'P 1'
#
loop_
_entity.id
_entity.type
_entity.pdbx_description
1 polymer ?
#
loop_
_entity_poly.entity_id
_entity_poly.type
_entity_poly.pdbx_seq_one_letter_code
_entity_poly.pdbx_strand_id
1 'polypeptide(L)'
;MDELEQKALKLLHSKTGAAIARDVFGVEDAVYDAIWYHTTGKPDMTLLEKIIYLADYIEPSRDFDGVDTLRQAVYEDLDHGLLMGLSMTIQEMEEMGNPVHHLTRDARDYLLKRGIR
;
A
#
# COMPACT_ATOMS: atom_id res chain seq x y z
N MET A 1 -16.54 8.13 -11.88
CA MET A 1 -16.78 7.92 -10.44
C MET A 1 -17.59 9.08 -9.90
N ASP A 2 -18.65 8.82 -9.17
CA ASP A 2 -19.49 9.88 -8.63
C ASP A 2 -18.87 10.52 -7.37
N GLU A 3 -19.52 11.59 -6.90
CA GLU A 3 -19.01 12.33 -5.74
C GLU A 3 -18.95 11.48 -4.45
N LEU A 4 -19.94 10.62 -4.25
CA LEU A 4 -19.99 9.75 -3.08
C LEU A 4 -18.83 8.74 -3.09
N GLU A 5 -18.56 8.15 -4.26
CA GLU A 5 -17.44 7.22 -4.42
C GLU A 5 -16.10 7.91 -4.18
N GLN A 6 -15.94 9.14 -4.64
CA GLN A 6 -14.72 9.92 -4.40
C GLN A 6 -14.51 10.21 -2.91
N LYS A 7 -15.58 10.55 -2.19
CA LYS A 7 -15.51 10.76 -0.74
C LYS A 7 -15.16 9.47 -0.01
N ALA A 8 -15.74 8.35 -0.42
CA ALA A 8 -15.43 7.05 0.16
C ALA A 8 -13.95 6.70 -0.04
N LEU A 9 -13.40 6.93 -1.23
CA LEU A 9 -11.99 6.70 -1.50
C LEU A 9 -11.07 7.53 -0.60
N LYS A 10 -11.41 8.80 -0.36
CA LYS A 10 -10.63 9.64 0.54
C LYS A 10 -10.63 9.09 1.97
N LEU A 11 -11.78 8.58 2.44
CA LEU A 11 -11.87 7.96 3.75
C LEU A 11 -11.06 6.68 3.84
N LEU A 12 -10.91 5.95 2.74
CA LEU A 12 -10.13 4.70 2.70
C LEU A 12 -8.64 4.91 2.91
N HIS A 13 -8.15 6.14 2.81
CA HIS A 13 -6.74 6.45 3.07
C HIS A 13 -6.41 6.49 4.57
N SER A 14 -7.35 6.23 5.44
CA SER A 14 -7.11 6.25 6.88
C SER A 14 -7.64 4.99 7.54
N LYS A 15 -7.10 4.67 8.73
CA LYS A 15 -7.61 3.56 9.53
C LYS A 15 -9.06 3.79 9.99
N THR A 16 -9.42 5.06 10.20
CA THR A 16 -10.81 5.45 10.47
C THR A 16 -11.70 5.13 9.28
N GLY A 17 -11.22 5.41 8.06
CA GLY A 17 -11.91 5.06 6.84
C GLY A 17 -12.15 3.56 6.69
N ALA A 18 -11.15 2.73 7.05
CA ALA A 18 -11.29 1.28 7.04
C ALA A 18 -12.40 0.82 7.99
N ALA A 19 -12.43 1.37 9.21
CA ALA A 19 -13.47 1.05 10.19
C ALA A 19 -14.86 1.46 9.70
N ILE A 20 -14.98 2.64 9.11
CA ILE A 20 -16.23 3.12 8.52
C ILE A 20 -16.68 2.20 7.37
N ALA A 21 -15.76 1.82 6.49
CA ALA A 21 -16.08 0.92 5.39
C ALA A 21 -16.64 -0.41 5.90
N ARG A 22 -16.04 -0.98 6.94
CA ARG A 22 -16.52 -2.21 7.55
C ARG A 22 -17.91 -2.07 8.17
N ASP A 23 -18.10 -1.01 8.97
CA ASP A 23 -19.32 -0.83 9.77
C ASP A 23 -20.50 -0.33 8.93
N VAL A 24 -20.23 0.54 7.95
CA VAL A 24 -21.28 1.19 7.15
C VAL A 24 -21.57 0.39 5.87
N PHE A 25 -20.54 -0.10 5.20
CA PHE A 25 -20.67 -0.77 3.90
C PHE A 25 -20.61 -2.29 4.00
N GLY A 26 -20.34 -2.84 5.19
CA GLY A 26 -20.37 -4.28 5.40
C GLY A 26 -19.30 -5.05 4.63
N VAL A 27 -18.12 -4.44 4.41
CA VAL A 27 -17.04 -5.12 3.71
C VAL A 27 -16.52 -6.32 4.50
N GLU A 28 -16.05 -7.35 3.78
CA GLU A 28 -15.47 -8.53 4.40
C GLU A 28 -14.17 -8.20 5.14
N ASP A 29 -13.80 -9.04 6.12
CA ASP A 29 -12.59 -8.83 6.92
C ASP A 29 -11.33 -8.73 6.06
N ALA A 30 -11.21 -9.52 4.98
CA ALA A 30 -10.07 -9.45 4.08
C ALA A 30 -9.94 -8.07 3.41
N VAL A 31 -11.06 -7.48 3.02
CA VAL A 31 -11.10 -6.13 2.43
C VAL A 31 -10.80 -5.08 3.49
N TYR A 32 -11.37 -5.24 4.69
CA TYR A 32 -11.10 -4.37 5.82
C TYR A 32 -9.60 -4.32 6.13
N ASP A 33 -8.94 -5.47 6.22
CA ASP A 33 -7.51 -5.55 6.49
C ASP A 33 -6.69 -4.90 5.37
N ALA A 34 -7.06 -5.11 4.11
CA ALA A 34 -6.39 -4.48 2.98
C ALA A 34 -6.45 -2.95 3.05
N ILE A 35 -7.61 -2.41 3.40
CA ILE A 35 -7.80 -0.97 3.56
C ILE A 35 -7.01 -0.44 4.76
N TRP A 36 -7.07 -1.17 5.90
CA TRP A 36 -6.38 -0.79 7.12
C TRP A 36 -4.86 -0.65 6.90
N TYR A 37 -4.26 -1.60 6.16
CA TYR A 37 -2.81 -1.64 5.98
C TYR A 37 -2.31 -1.03 4.67
N HIS A 38 -3.18 -0.40 3.86
CA HIS A 38 -2.77 0.07 2.53
C HIS A 38 -1.71 1.18 2.54
N THR A 39 -1.57 1.91 3.64
CA THR A 39 -0.55 2.98 3.75
C THR A 39 0.75 2.50 4.36
N THR A 40 0.72 1.50 5.21
CA THR A 40 1.92 1.02 5.93
C THR A 40 2.46 -0.29 5.37
N GLY A 41 1.59 -1.14 4.83
CA GLY A 41 1.92 -2.53 4.61
C GLY A 41 1.97 -3.30 5.93
N LYS A 42 2.28 -4.56 5.85
CA LYS A 42 2.53 -5.43 7.01
C LYS A 42 3.33 -6.65 6.56
N PRO A 43 3.95 -7.41 7.50
CA PRO A 43 4.54 -8.71 7.15
C PRO A 43 3.45 -9.68 6.65
N ASP A 44 3.82 -10.57 5.75
CA ASP A 44 2.95 -11.64 5.24
C ASP A 44 1.60 -11.14 4.70
N MET A 45 1.66 -10.16 3.79
CA MET A 45 0.44 -9.63 3.17
C MET A 45 -0.23 -10.65 2.26
N THR A 46 -1.56 -10.68 2.28
CA THR A 46 -2.36 -11.43 1.30
C THR A 46 -2.22 -10.80 -0.07
N LEU A 47 -2.61 -11.53 -1.11
CA LEU A 47 -2.60 -11.00 -2.48
C LEU A 47 -3.43 -9.72 -2.58
N LEU A 48 -4.61 -9.68 -1.98
CA LEU A 48 -5.47 -8.50 -1.98
C LEU A 48 -4.78 -7.31 -1.30
N GLU A 49 -4.14 -7.53 -0.17
CA GLU A 49 -3.42 -6.48 0.56
C GLU A 49 -2.27 -5.91 -0.26
N LYS A 50 -1.52 -6.76 -0.96
CA LYS A 50 -0.43 -6.34 -1.86
C LYS A 50 -0.96 -5.48 -3.00
N ILE A 51 -2.05 -5.92 -3.63
CA ILE A 51 -2.64 -5.21 -4.77
C ILE A 51 -3.15 -3.83 -4.33
N ILE A 52 -3.88 -3.75 -3.23
CA ILE A 52 -4.41 -2.47 -2.74
C ILE A 52 -3.28 -1.51 -2.35
N TYR A 53 -2.25 -2.00 -1.66
CA TYR A 53 -1.08 -1.18 -1.31
C TYR A 53 -0.41 -0.59 -2.55
N LEU A 54 -0.13 -1.42 -3.55
CA LEU A 54 0.57 -0.99 -4.77
C LEU A 54 -0.32 -0.18 -5.70
N ALA A 55 -1.62 -0.46 -5.78
CA ALA A 55 -2.53 0.26 -6.64
C ALA A 55 -2.56 1.77 -6.34
N ASP A 56 -2.47 2.14 -5.06
CA ASP A 56 -2.39 3.54 -4.66
C ASP A 56 -1.11 4.21 -5.18
N TYR A 57 0.00 3.48 -5.21
CA TYR A 57 1.29 4.00 -5.67
C TYR A 57 1.39 4.16 -7.19
N ILE A 58 0.81 3.23 -7.94
CA ILE A 58 1.01 3.15 -9.39
C ILE A 58 -0.20 3.61 -10.19
N GLU A 59 -1.22 4.17 -9.55
CA GLU A 59 -2.39 4.64 -10.27
C GLU A 59 -2.00 5.71 -11.29
N PRO A 60 -2.77 5.86 -12.41
CA PRO A 60 -2.29 6.65 -13.55
C PRO A 60 -1.99 8.13 -13.27
N SER A 61 -2.63 8.73 -12.25
CA SER A 61 -2.38 10.13 -11.91
C SER A 61 -1.11 10.34 -11.08
N ARG A 62 -0.50 9.28 -10.57
CA ARG A 62 0.75 9.37 -9.81
C ARG A 62 1.92 9.67 -10.75
N ASP A 63 2.67 10.70 -10.42
CA ASP A 63 3.84 11.13 -11.19
C ASP A 63 4.95 11.52 -10.22
N PHE A 64 5.89 10.61 -10.01
CA PHE A 64 7.06 10.84 -9.17
C PHE A 64 8.26 10.10 -9.77
N ASP A 65 9.46 10.49 -9.35
CA ASP A 65 10.68 9.86 -9.84
C ASP A 65 10.67 8.36 -9.52
N GLY A 66 10.80 7.53 -10.56
CA GLY A 66 10.82 6.08 -10.43
C GLY A 66 9.47 5.40 -10.54
N VAL A 67 8.36 6.15 -10.72
CA VAL A 67 7.02 5.55 -10.82
C VAL A 67 6.91 4.57 -11.99
N ASP A 68 7.50 4.89 -13.13
CA ASP A 68 7.46 4.01 -14.30
C ASP A 68 8.25 2.73 -14.05
N THR A 69 9.39 2.83 -13.38
CA THR A 69 10.18 1.66 -12.98
C THR A 69 9.39 0.78 -12.01
N LEU A 70 8.69 1.41 -11.05
CA LEU A 70 7.85 0.70 -10.10
C LEU A 70 6.68 -0.01 -10.81
N ARG A 71 6.00 0.68 -11.73
CA ARG A 71 4.92 0.08 -12.52
C ARG A 71 5.40 -1.15 -13.27
N GLN A 72 6.53 -1.04 -13.93
CA GLN A 72 7.11 -2.17 -14.66
C GLN A 72 7.43 -3.34 -13.73
N ALA A 73 8.06 -3.08 -12.58
CA ALA A 73 8.38 -4.10 -11.60
C ALA A 73 7.13 -4.82 -11.08
N VAL A 74 6.06 -4.08 -10.80
CA VAL A 74 4.79 -4.65 -10.33
C VAL A 74 4.18 -5.58 -11.38
N TYR A 75 4.20 -5.19 -12.66
CA TYR A 75 3.63 -6.02 -13.72
C TYR A 75 4.47 -7.26 -14.01
N GLU A 76 5.76 -7.21 -13.77
CA GLU A 76 6.64 -8.36 -13.99
C GLU A 76 6.62 -9.35 -12.81
N ASP A 77 6.65 -8.83 -11.59
CA ASP A 77 6.68 -9.63 -10.36
C ASP A 77 6.10 -8.79 -9.21
N LEU A 78 4.93 -9.19 -8.73
CA LEU A 78 4.21 -8.46 -7.69
C LEU A 78 5.05 -8.29 -6.41
N ASP A 79 5.71 -9.35 -5.96
CA ASP A 79 6.51 -9.30 -4.72
C ASP A 79 7.74 -8.42 -4.89
N HIS A 80 8.39 -8.47 -6.04
CA HIS A 80 9.50 -7.56 -6.35
C HIS A 80 9.02 -6.11 -6.38
N GLY A 81 7.90 -5.86 -7.02
CA GLY A 81 7.28 -4.52 -7.05
C GLY A 81 6.91 -4.04 -5.66
N LEU A 82 6.37 -4.94 -4.82
CA LEU A 82 6.05 -4.63 -3.44
C LEU A 82 7.28 -4.23 -2.63
N LEU A 83 8.36 -5.00 -2.75
CA LEU A 83 9.63 -4.67 -2.09
C LEU A 83 10.15 -3.31 -2.55
N MET A 84 10.11 -3.03 -3.84
CA MET A 84 10.53 -1.75 -4.40
C MET A 84 9.68 -0.61 -3.84
N GLY A 85 8.36 -0.75 -3.82
CA GLY A 85 7.45 0.26 -3.29
C GLY A 85 7.66 0.55 -1.81
N LEU A 86 7.84 -0.49 -1.01
CA LEU A 86 8.15 -0.34 0.42
C LEU A 86 9.48 0.37 0.63
N SER A 87 10.51 0.01 -0.14
CA SER A 87 11.83 0.63 -0.04
C SER A 87 11.79 2.10 -0.43
N MET A 88 11.05 2.44 -1.48
CA MET A 88 10.86 3.83 -1.91
C MET A 88 10.15 4.66 -0.84
N THR A 89 9.13 4.10 -0.20
CA THR A 89 8.41 4.76 0.89
C THR A 89 9.35 5.07 2.06
N ILE A 90 10.14 4.08 2.46
CA ILE A 90 11.08 4.23 3.57
C ILE A 90 12.11 5.31 3.24
N GLN A 91 12.69 5.26 2.05
CA GLN A 91 13.68 6.24 1.61
C GLN A 91 13.11 7.66 1.59
N GLU A 92 11.91 7.83 1.04
CA GLU A 92 11.25 9.13 0.98
C GLU A 92 11.01 9.69 2.38
N MET A 93 10.50 8.88 3.30
CA MET A 93 10.26 9.30 4.67
C MET A 93 11.55 9.71 5.37
N GLU A 94 12.62 8.94 5.19
CA GLU A 94 13.93 9.26 5.78
C GLU A 94 14.49 10.57 5.21
N GLU A 95 14.38 10.80 3.92
CA GLU A 95 14.83 12.05 3.27
C GLU A 95 14.07 13.27 3.76
N MET A 96 12.78 13.10 4.06
CA MET A 96 11.93 14.17 4.59
C MET A 96 12.10 14.38 6.09
N GLY A 97 12.87 13.52 6.76
CA GLY A 97 13.04 13.58 8.22
C GLY A 97 11.82 13.09 8.99
N ASN A 98 10.90 12.39 8.34
CA ASN A 98 9.71 11.85 8.97
C ASN A 98 9.96 10.44 9.53
N PRO A 99 9.28 10.07 10.64
CA PRO A 99 9.41 8.72 11.17
C PRO A 99 8.77 7.69 10.22
N VAL A 100 9.43 6.56 10.05
CA VAL A 100 8.89 5.43 9.28
C VAL A 100 8.10 4.54 10.24
N HIS A 101 6.86 4.20 9.87
CA HIS A 101 6.06 3.28 10.66
C HIS A 101 6.74 1.91 10.72
N HIS A 102 6.77 1.29 11.91
CA HIS A 102 7.45 0.00 12.09
C HIS A 102 6.91 -1.10 11.17
N LEU A 103 5.60 -1.08 10.88
CA LEU A 103 4.99 -2.07 9.97
C LEU A 103 5.55 -1.99 8.55
N THR A 104 5.91 -0.79 8.08
CA THR A 104 6.52 -0.63 6.76
C THR A 104 7.90 -1.28 6.71
N ARG A 105 8.71 -1.08 7.74
CA ARG A 105 10.01 -1.74 7.84
C ARG A 105 9.88 -3.25 8.01
N ASP A 106 8.94 -3.69 8.83
CA ASP A 106 8.67 -5.10 9.06
C ASP A 106 8.22 -5.80 7.78
N ALA A 107 7.38 -5.13 6.99
CA ALA A 107 6.94 -5.65 5.68
C ALA A 107 8.11 -5.85 4.73
N ARG A 108 9.00 -4.86 4.63
CA ARG A 108 10.21 -4.95 3.80
C ARG A 108 11.11 -6.09 4.26
N ASP A 109 11.38 -6.15 5.56
CA ASP A 109 12.28 -7.15 6.13
C ASP A 109 11.73 -8.56 5.95
N TYR A 110 10.41 -8.73 6.05
CA TYR A 110 9.75 -10.00 5.78
C TYR A 110 10.03 -10.49 4.34
N LEU A 111 9.89 -9.61 3.36
CA LEU A 111 10.16 -9.95 1.96
C LEU A 111 11.63 -10.31 1.73
N LEU A 112 12.54 -9.53 2.31
CA LEU A 112 13.98 -9.80 2.20
C LEU A 112 14.35 -11.16 2.81
N LYS A 113 13.76 -11.52 3.94
CA LYS A 113 13.99 -12.83 4.58
C LYS A 113 13.48 -13.98 3.73
N ARG A 114 12.48 -13.76 2.89
CA ARG A 114 11.97 -14.76 1.97
C ARG A 114 12.72 -14.81 0.64
N GLY A 115 13.79 -14.03 0.50
CA GLY A 115 14.60 -14.03 -0.71
C GLY A 115 14.09 -13.16 -1.85
N ILE A 116 13.11 -12.32 -1.60
CA ILE A 116 12.59 -11.37 -2.60
C ILE A 116 13.64 -10.26 -2.80
N ARG A 117 13.85 -9.89 -4.05
CA ARG A 117 14.85 -8.88 -4.43
C ARG A 117 14.37 -7.99 -5.55
#